data_932e1bdda6f9f066bfd7385fd92fd9ff
#
_entry.id   932e1bdda6f9f066bfd7385fd92fd9ff
#
_cell.length_a   1.000
_cell.length_b   1.000
_cell.length_c   1.000
_cell.angle_alpha   90.00
_cell.angle_beta   90.00
_cell.angle_gamma   90.00
#
_symmetry.space_group_name_H-M   'P 1'
#
loop_
_entity.id
_entity.type
_entity.pdbx_description
1 polymer ?
#
loop_
_entity_poly.entity_id
_entity_poly.type
_entity_poly.pdbx_seq_one_letter_code
_entity_poly.pdbx_strand_id
1 'polypeptide(L)'
;KEGFDNMTIDLIYGIPGLTEKKWKENLKIFFDFEINHLSSYSLTVEPKTALDTLIRKNKIAAVNEEESVKHFDILLEQTEKHNFIHYEISNFAREGYYSKHNSIYWLGAHYVGFGPSAHSFNGKTRQWNVANMKQYVESETIDKIIKEKEILSITQNIHDGVPRGG
;
A
#
# COMPACT_ATOMS: atom_id res chain seq x y z
N LYS A 1 1.25 -7.95 -25.51
CA LYS A 1 2.24 -8.04 -24.41
C LYS A 1 3.53 -7.40 -24.91
N GLU A 2 3.85 -6.22 -24.39
CA GLU A 2 4.97 -5.39 -24.85
C GLU A 2 6.33 -5.81 -24.24
N GLY A 3 6.50 -7.11 -23.88
CA GLY A 3 7.75 -7.66 -23.32
C GLY A 3 7.90 -7.50 -21.79
N PHE A 4 6.85 -7.10 -21.07
CA PHE A 4 6.85 -7.06 -19.61
C PHE A 4 6.20 -8.34 -19.06
N ASP A 5 6.97 -9.14 -18.34
CA ASP A 5 6.52 -10.43 -17.78
C ASP A 5 6.16 -10.32 -16.30
N ASN A 6 6.75 -9.35 -15.59
CA ASN A 6 6.55 -9.14 -14.16
C ASN A 6 5.87 -7.79 -13.92
N MET A 7 4.57 -7.85 -13.73
CA MET A 7 3.70 -6.68 -13.55
C MET A 7 2.87 -6.84 -12.29
N THR A 8 2.45 -5.71 -11.73
CA THR A 8 1.42 -5.63 -10.70
C THR A 8 0.26 -4.79 -11.17
N ILE A 9 -0.92 -5.04 -10.63
CA ILE A 9 -2.08 -4.16 -10.74
C ILE A 9 -2.45 -3.71 -9.34
N ASP A 10 -2.77 -2.41 -9.21
CA ASP A 10 -3.26 -1.84 -7.98
C ASP A 10 -4.79 -1.68 -8.06
N LEU A 11 -5.51 -2.24 -7.09
CA LEU A 11 -6.95 -2.08 -6.95
C LEU A 11 -7.28 -1.40 -5.63
N ILE A 12 -8.32 -0.57 -5.64
CA ILE A 12 -8.83 0.09 -4.43
C ILE A 12 -10.24 -0.38 -4.16
N TYR A 13 -10.49 -0.85 -2.93
CA TYR A 13 -11.82 -1.23 -2.44
C TYR A 13 -12.34 -0.26 -1.37
N GLY A 14 -13.58 -0.45 -0.91
CA GLY A 14 -14.20 0.47 0.06
C GLY A 14 -14.58 1.83 -0.54
N ILE A 15 -14.60 1.95 -1.86
CA ILE A 15 -14.99 3.19 -2.55
C ILE A 15 -16.52 3.38 -2.38
N PRO A 16 -16.99 4.55 -1.95
CA PRO A 16 -18.43 4.83 -1.86
C PRO A 16 -19.17 4.50 -3.16
N GLY A 17 -20.20 3.67 -3.05
CA GLY A 17 -20.99 3.20 -4.20
C GLY A 17 -20.39 2.03 -5.00
N LEU A 18 -19.24 1.51 -4.60
CA LEU A 18 -18.71 0.25 -5.11
C LEU A 18 -19.52 -0.90 -4.47
N THR A 19 -20.37 -1.56 -5.25
CA THR A 19 -21.13 -2.72 -4.76
C THR A 19 -20.27 -3.98 -4.76
N GLU A 20 -20.61 -4.97 -3.92
CA GLU A 20 -19.94 -6.28 -3.91
C GLU A 20 -19.91 -6.93 -5.31
N LYS A 21 -20.99 -6.77 -6.09
CA LYS A 21 -21.07 -7.28 -7.47
C LYS A 21 -20.00 -6.64 -8.35
N LYS A 22 -19.89 -5.31 -8.34
CA LYS A 22 -18.88 -4.59 -9.12
C LYS A 22 -17.47 -4.90 -8.65
N TRP A 23 -17.29 -5.10 -7.34
CA TRP A 23 -16.00 -5.50 -6.80
C TRP A 23 -15.58 -6.89 -7.31
N LYS A 24 -16.48 -7.87 -7.30
CA LYS A 24 -16.23 -9.20 -7.88
C LYS A 24 -15.96 -9.14 -9.39
N GLU A 25 -16.62 -8.25 -10.12
CA GLU A 25 -16.34 -8.01 -11.54
C GLU A 25 -14.93 -7.43 -11.76
N ASN A 26 -14.49 -6.49 -10.94
CA ASN A 26 -13.12 -5.93 -11.00
C ASN A 26 -12.06 -7.01 -10.74
N LEU A 27 -12.26 -7.84 -9.72
CA LEU A 27 -11.36 -8.95 -9.42
C LEU A 27 -11.33 -9.99 -10.55
N LYS A 28 -12.49 -10.31 -11.13
CA LYS A 28 -12.55 -11.20 -12.29
C LYS A 28 -11.71 -10.64 -13.45
N ILE A 29 -11.87 -9.36 -13.77
CA ILE A 29 -11.09 -8.71 -14.84
C ILE A 29 -9.59 -8.80 -14.53
N PHE A 30 -9.19 -8.56 -13.26
CA PHE A 30 -7.80 -8.71 -12.84
C PHE A 30 -7.28 -10.13 -13.12
N PHE A 31 -8.01 -11.16 -12.72
CA PHE A 31 -7.58 -12.55 -12.93
C PHE A 31 -7.54 -12.95 -14.41
N ASP A 32 -8.43 -12.38 -15.24
CA ASP A 32 -8.44 -12.59 -16.69
C ASP A 32 -7.18 -12.04 -17.39
N PHE A 33 -6.45 -11.08 -16.76
CA PHE A 33 -5.15 -10.59 -17.26
C PHE A 33 -3.99 -11.55 -17.01
N GLU A 34 -4.15 -12.58 -16.19
CA GLU A 34 -3.09 -13.55 -15.85
C GLU A 34 -1.82 -12.90 -15.25
N ILE A 35 -1.98 -11.81 -14.51
CA ILE A 35 -0.92 -11.13 -13.79
C ILE A 35 -0.69 -11.82 -12.44
N ASN A 36 0.57 -11.93 -12.02
CA ASN A 36 0.97 -12.74 -10.88
C ASN A 36 1.06 -11.96 -9.56
N HIS A 37 0.81 -10.65 -9.57
CA HIS A 37 0.88 -9.79 -8.39
C HIS A 37 -0.27 -8.78 -8.38
N LEU A 38 -0.88 -8.60 -7.21
CA LEU A 38 -1.96 -7.65 -6.93
C LEU A 38 -1.61 -6.84 -5.69
N SER A 39 -1.67 -5.52 -5.80
CA SER A 39 -1.75 -4.64 -4.63
C SER A 39 -3.21 -4.21 -4.46
N SER A 40 -3.79 -4.38 -3.28
CA SER A 40 -5.17 -4.00 -3.05
C SER A 40 -5.32 -3.24 -1.73
N TYR A 41 -5.80 -2.00 -1.86
CA TYR A 41 -5.85 -1.05 -0.75
C TYR A 41 -7.29 -0.69 -0.39
N SER A 42 -7.58 -0.57 0.90
CA SER A 42 -8.79 0.10 1.36
C SER A 42 -8.69 1.60 1.09
N LEU A 43 -9.77 2.19 0.57
CA LEU A 43 -9.81 3.64 0.36
C LEU A 43 -9.66 4.38 1.70
N THR A 44 -8.61 5.18 1.81
CA THR A 44 -8.39 6.10 2.92
C THR A 44 -8.65 7.53 2.46
N VAL A 45 -9.44 8.27 3.23
CA VAL A 45 -9.75 9.67 2.94
C VAL A 45 -8.77 10.56 3.68
N GLU A 46 -7.78 11.06 2.96
CA GLU A 46 -6.79 11.98 3.53
C GLU A 46 -7.38 13.38 3.75
N PRO A 47 -7.15 14.01 4.90
CA PRO A 47 -7.62 15.38 5.18
C PRO A 47 -7.13 16.38 4.13
N LYS A 48 -7.98 17.38 3.84
CA LYS A 48 -7.68 18.47 2.89
C LYS A 48 -7.56 18.05 1.42
N THR A 49 -7.95 16.82 1.07
CA THR A 49 -8.06 16.40 -0.32
C THR A 49 -9.38 16.83 -0.96
N ALA A 50 -9.46 16.72 -2.29
CA ALA A 50 -10.71 16.96 -3.00
C ALA A 50 -11.82 16.00 -2.54
N LEU A 51 -11.49 14.73 -2.30
CA LEU A 51 -12.43 13.72 -1.81
C LEU A 51 -12.95 14.06 -0.42
N ASP A 52 -12.08 14.43 0.54
CA ASP A 52 -12.46 14.91 1.87
C ASP A 52 -13.44 16.10 1.77
N THR A 53 -13.14 17.06 0.89
CA THR A 53 -14.00 18.22 0.67
C THR A 53 -15.38 17.84 0.11
N LEU A 54 -15.45 16.88 -0.82
CA LEU A 54 -16.70 16.42 -1.41
C LEU A 54 -17.56 15.65 -0.41
N ILE A 55 -16.94 14.83 0.44
CA ILE A 55 -17.62 14.12 1.52
C ILE A 55 -18.17 15.10 2.55
N ARG A 56 -17.38 16.06 3.03
CA ARG A 56 -17.82 17.09 3.98
C ARG A 56 -18.97 17.94 3.44
N LYS A 57 -19.01 18.17 2.14
CA LYS A 57 -20.11 18.89 1.47
C LYS A 57 -21.30 17.99 1.11
N ASN A 58 -21.34 16.75 1.58
CA ASN A 58 -22.36 15.74 1.28
C ASN A 58 -22.61 15.52 -0.23
N LYS A 59 -21.59 15.74 -1.07
CA LYS A 59 -21.64 15.46 -2.52
C LYS A 59 -21.28 14.02 -2.86
N ILE A 60 -20.51 13.37 -2.00
CA ILE A 60 -20.16 11.95 -2.07
C ILE A 60 -20.42 11.38 -0.68
N ALA A 61 -20.93 10.15 -0.62
CA ALA A 61 -21.11 9.43 0.65
C ALA A 61 -19.77 9.22 1.36
N ALA A 62 -19.79 9.16 2.68
CA ALA A 62 -18.62 8.76 3.45
C ALA A 62 -18.25 7.29 3.16
N VAL A 63 -16.99 6.95 3.40
CA VAL A 63 -16.52 5.56 3.37
C VAL A 63 -17.30 4.77 4.43
N ASN A 64 -17.79 3.61 4.06
CA ASN A 64 -18.48 2.67 4.94
C ASN A 64 -17.50 1.55 5.32
N GLU A 65 -17.14 1.48 6.60
CA GLU A 65 -16.18 0.49 7.10
C GLU A 65 -16.71 -0.94 6.98
N GLU A 66 -18.01 -1.17 7.20
CA GLU A 66 -18.62 -2.50 7.07
C GLU A 66 -18.58 -3.00 5.61
N GLU A 67 -18.83 -2.12 4.65
CA GLU A 67 -18.68 -2.45 3.23
C GLU A 67 -17.23 -2.71 2.87
N SER A 68 -16.29 -1.94 3.42
CA SER A 68 -14.86 -2.17 3.21
C SER A 68 -14.41 -3.54 3.72
N VAL A 69 -14.90 -3.96 4.89
CA VAL A 69 -14.64 -5.31 5.44
C VAL A 69 -15.19 -6.39 4.51
N LYS A 70 -16.44 -6.27 4.04
CA LYS A 70 -17.01 -7.22 3.07
C LYS A 70 -16.22 -7.30 1.77
N HIS A 71 -15.75 -6.16 1.26
CA HIS A 71 -14.89 -6.15 0.07
C HIS A 71 -13.56 -6.84 0.33
N PHE A 72 -12.99 -6.70 1.51
CA PHE A 72 -11.78 -7.40 1.90
C PHE A 72 -11.99 -8.92 2.02
N ASP A 73 -13.10 -9.36 2.61
CA ASP A 73 -13.45 -10.79 2.69
C ASP A 73 -13.60 -11.39 1.29
N ILE A 74 -14.26 -10.68 0.37
CA ILE A 74 -14.37 -11.09 -1.04
C ILE A 74 -12.98 -11.17 -1.69
N LEU A 75 -12.11 -10.20 -1.41
CA LEU A 75 -10.73 -10.19 -1.93
C LEU A 75 -9.98 -11.44 -1.47
N LEU A 76 -10.00 -11.75 -0.17
CA LEU A 76 -9.35 -12.93 0.38
C LEU A 76 -9.87 -14.23 -0.27
N GLU A 77 -11.20 -14.38 -0.35
CA GLU A 77 -11.84 -15.55 -0.97
C GLU A 77 -11.41 -15.72 -2.45
N GLN A 78 -11.41 -14.62 -3.21
CA GLN A 78 -11.11 -14.69 -4.64
C GLN A 78 -9.62 -14.89 -4.91
N THR A 79 -8.72 -14.27 -4.13
CA THR A 79 -7.29 -14.48 -4.26
C THR A 79 -6.89 -15.89 -3.89
N GLU A 80 -7.44 -16.48 -2.83
CA GLU A 80 -7.22 -17.87 -2.46
C GLU A 80 -7.65 -18.84 -3.57
N LYS A 81 -8.84 -18.66 -4.15
CA LYS A 81 -9.34 -19.48 -5.27
C LYS A 81 -8.44 -19.44 -6.51
N HIS A 82 -7.69 -18.37 -6.71
CA HIS A 82 -6.78 -18.21 -7.84
C HIS A 82 -5.31 -18.49 -7.49
N ASN A 83 -5.05 -19.13 -6.32
CA ASN A 83 -3.72 -19.50 -5.83
C ASN A 83 -2.79 -18.30 -5.61
N PHE A 84 -3.35 -17.17 -5.13
CA PHE A 84 -2.56 -16.06 -4.63
C PHE A 84 -2.36 -16.20 -3.14
N ILE A 85 -1.16 -15.86 -2.67
CA ILE A 85 -0.77 -15.83 -1.27
C ILE A 85 -0.86 -14.38 -0.80
N HIS A 86 -1.60 -14.14 0.29
CA HIS A 86 -1.61 -12.87 1.01
C HIS A 86 -0.34 -12.79 1.85
N TYR A 87 0.74 -12.20 1.31
CA TYR A 87 2.06 -12.26 1.91
C TYR A 87 2.41 -11.04 2.79
N GLU A 88 1.62 -9.97 2.69
CA GLU A 88 1.68 -8.81 3.59
C GLU A 88 0.34 -8.04 3.53
N ILE A 89 0.20 -6.90 4.24
CA ILE A 89 -1.08 -6.24 4.53
C ILE A 89 -1.96 -5.99 3.29
N SER A 90 -1.35 -5.52 2.19
CA SER A 90 -2.09 -5.06 1.00
C SER A 90 -1.68 -5.77 -0.28
N ASN A 91 -0.75 -6.74 -0.20
CA ASN A 91 -0.19 -7.37 -1.38
C ASN A 91 -0.44 -8.88 -1.41
N PHE A 92 -0.83 -9.32 -2.60
CA PHE A 92 -1.15 -10.70 -2.93
C PHE A 92 -0.35 -11.12 -4.15
N ALA A 93 0.23 -12.29 -4.14
CA ALA A 93 0.98 -12.79 -5.28
C ALA A 93 0.93 -14.31 -5.39
N ARG A 94 1.14 -14.83 -6.59
CA ARG A 94 1.49 -16.23 -6.77
C ARG A 94 2.88 -16.51 -6.21
N GLU A 95 3.15 -17.73 -5.83
CA GLU A 95 4.45 -18.14 -5.33
C GLU A 95 5.58 -17.73 -6.29
N GLY A 96 6.65 -17.15 -5.74
CA GLY A 96 7.78 -16.65 -6.52
C GLY A 96 7.62 -15.21 -7.08
N TYR A 97 6.44 -14.59 -6.96
CA TYR A 97 6.17 -13.26 -7.49
C TYR A 97 5.99 -12.17 -6.41
N TYR A 98 6.48 -12.41 -5.21
CA TYR A 98 6.45 -11.41 -4.13
C TYR A 98 7.25 -10.17 -4.51
N SER A 99 6.70 -8.99 -4.24
CA SER A 99 7.43 -7.73 -4.43
C SER A 99 8.61 -7.65 -3.47
N LYS A 100 9.83 -7.73 -4.01
CA LYS A 100 11.05 -7.57 -3.23
C LYS A 100 11.09 -6.21 -2.55
N HIS A 101 10.67 -5.17 -3.25
CA HIS A 101 10.63 -3.80 -2.72
C HIS A 101 9.70 -3.69 -1.51
N ASN A 102 8.47 -4.23 -1.58
CA ASN A 102 7.53 -4.17 -0.46
C ASN A 102 8.01 -5.05 0.71
N SER A 103 8.54 -6.23 0.41
CA SER A 103 9.02 -7.17 1.44
C SER A 103 10.17 -6.61 2.27
N ILE A 104 11.08 -5.81 1.70
CA ILE A 104 12.24 -5.29 2.43
C ILE A 104 11.86 -4.37 3.61
N TYR A 105 10.73 -3.66 3.52
CA TYR A 105 10.25 -2.82 4.62
C TYR A 105 9.89 -3.67 5.85
N TRP A 106 9.25 -4.81 5.62
CA TRP A 106 8.86 -5.76 6.68
C TRP A 106 10.06 -6.52 7.26
N LEU A 107 11.12 -6.68 6.47
CA LEU A 107 12.36 -7.31 6.90
C LEU A 107 13.30 -6.34 7.64
N GLY A 108 12.90 -5.07 7.81
CA GLY A 108 13.72 -4.06 8.48
C GLY A 108 14.98 -3.67 7.71
N ALA A 109 14.98 -3.82 6.40
CA ALA A 109 16.13 -3.44 5.57
C ALA A 109 16.36 -1.91 5.61
N HIS A 110 17.62 -1.51 5.52
CA HIS A 110 18.00 -0.10 5.41
C HIS A 110 17.60 0.44 4.03
N TYR A 111 17.09 1.65 3.99
CA TYR A 111 16.77 2.33 2.74
C TYR A 111 17.00 3.83 2.82
N VAL A 112 17.24 4.45 1.68
CA VAL A 112 17.41 5.89 1.52
C VAL A 112 16.35 6.43 0.58
N GLY A 113 15.64 7.45 1.03
CA GLY A 113 14.61 8.14 0.25
C GLY A 113 15.15 9.43 -0.37
N PHE A 114 14.85 9.62 -1.64
CA PHE A 114 15.19 10.83 -2.40
C PHE A 114 13.93 11.61 -2.75
N GLY A 115 14.00 12.93 -2.62
CA GLY A 115 12.93 13.86 -2.92
C GLY A 115 12.17 14.37 -1.69
N PRO A 116 11.27 15.36 -1.86
CA PRO A 116 10.43 15.89 -0.78
C PRO A 116 9.59 14.80 -0.13
N SER A 117 9.46 14.85 1.18
CA SER A 117 8.73 13.87 2.00
C SER A 117 9.27 12.44 1.95
N ALA A 118 10.30 12.13 1.19
CA ALA A 118 10.83 10.78 1.12
C ALA A 118 11.44 10.34 2.45
N HIS A 119 11.22 9.09 2.79
CA HIS A 119 11.67 8.49 4.05
C HIS A 119 12.95 7.68 3.87
N SER A 120 13.79 7.67 4.90
CA SER A 120 14.98 6.83 5.01
C SER A 120 14.95 6.06 6.32
N PHE A 121 15.62 4.91 6.37
CA PHE A 121 15.73 4.08 7.57
C PHE A 121 17.13 3.45 7.63
N ASN A 122 17.79 3.56 8.78
CA ASN A 122 19.15 3.07 9.02
C ASN A 122 19.20 1.88 10.00
N GLY A 123 18.07 1.23 10.25
CA GLY A 123 17.95 0.14 11.21
C GLY A 123 17.62 0.58 12.64
N LYS A 124 17.76 1.87 12.97
CA LYS A 124 17.49 2.43 14.31
C LYS A 124 16.57 3.64 14.26
N THR A 125 16.79 4.55 13.35
CA THR A 125 16.05 5.80 13.22
C THR A 125 15.39 5.88 11.86
N ARG A 126 14.21 6.50 11.81
CA ARG A 126 13.53 6.86 10.59
C ARG A 126 13.65 8.35 10.37
N GLN A 127 14.08 8.72 9.19
CA GLN A 127 14.26 10.10 8.76
C GLN A 127 13.32 10.39 7.59
N TRP A 128 12.93 11.63 7.42
CA TRP A 128 12.17 12.07 6.25
C TRP A 128 12.57 13.47 5.81
N ASN A 129 12.58 13.67 4.52
CA ASN A 129 12.92 14.93 3.92
C ASN A 129 11.78 15.96 4.12
N VAL A 130 12.12 17.25 4.10
CA VAL A 130 11.12 18.31 4.14
C VAL A 130 10.13 18.16 2.99
N ALA A 131 8.83 18.39 3.26
CA ALA A 131 7.78 18.21 2.26
C ALA A 131 7.74 19.32 1.20
N ASN A 132 8.24 20.50 1.51
CA ASN A 132 8.22 21.64 0.62
C ASN A 132 9.31 21.51 -0.45
N MET A 133 8.92 21.43 -1.72
CA MET A 133 9.81 21.26 -2.86
C MET A 133 10.88 22.35 -2.94
N LYS A 134 10.49 23.62 -2.74
CA LYS A 134 11.42 24.75 -2.81
C LYS A 134 12.47 24.64 -1.70
N GLN A 135 12.05 24.37 -0.47
CA GLN A 135 12.97 24.18 0.65
C GLN A 135 13.89 22.96 0.43
N TYR A 136 13.38 21.89 -0.18
CA TYR A 136 14.19 20.71 -0.48
C TYR A 136 15.29 21.03 -1.50
N VAL A 137 14.95 21.75 -2.59
CA VAL A 137 15.90 22.08 -3.67
C VAL A 137 16.88 23.16 -3.25
N GLU A 138 16.45 24.15 -2.46
CA GLU A 138 17.27 25.27 -2.02
C GLU A 138 18.10 24.97 -0.75
N SER A 139 17.94 23.77 -0.15
CA SER A 139 18.69 23.39 1.03
C SER A 139 20.14 23.07 0.69
N GLU A 140 21.07 23.86 1.24
CA GLU A 140 22.51 23.69 1.03
C GLU A 140 23.11 22.58 1.90
N THR A 141 22.38 22.09 2.91
CA THR A 141 22.87 21.08 3.86
C THR A 141 21.82 20.01 4.12
N ILE A 142 22.26 18.77 4.23
CA ILE A 142 21.42 17.61 4.55
C ILE A 142 20.64 17.82 5.84
N ASP A 143 21.23 18.42 6.87
CA ASP A 143 20.60 18.64 8.17
C ASP A 143 19.34 19.53 8.11
N LYS A 144 19.24 20.44 7.12
CA LYS A 144 18.06 21.27 6.91
C LYS A 144 16.94 20.56 6.16
N ILE A 145 17.27 19.47 5.47
CA ILE A 145 16.35 18.68 4.66
C ILE A 145 15.67 17.59 5.50
N ILE A 146 16.36 17.07 6.50
CA ILE A 146 15.98 15.87 7.24
C ILE A 146 15.32 16.22 8.58
N LYS A 147 14.20 15.55 8.84
CA LYS A 147 13.58 15.46 10.17
C LYS A 147 13.77 14.04 10.67
N GLU A 148 14.29 13.88 11.86
CA GLU A 148 14.58 12.59 12.46
C GLU A 148 13.59 12.24 13.56
N LYS A 149 13.16 10.99 13.60
CA LYS A 149 12.41 10.42 14.71
C LYS A 149 12.96 9.03 15.02
N GLU A 150 13.32 8.84 16.26
CA GLU A 150 13.67 7.52 16.76
C GLU A 150 12.46 6.59 16.76
N ILE A 151 12.56 5.44 16.09
CA ILE A 151 11.51 4.43 16.07
C ILE A 151 11.86 3.44 17.18
N LEU A 152 11.19 3.59 18.31
CA LEU A 152 11.11 2.52 19.29
C LEU A 152 10.33 1.35 18.68
N SER A 153 11.08 0.36 18.22
CA SER A 153 10.68 -1.00 17.83
C SER A 153 9.19 -1.22 17.48
N ILE A 154 8.84 -1.06 16.20
CA ILE A 154 7.63 -1.65 15.63
C ILE A 154 7.83 -3.16 15.34
N THR A 155 9.05 -3.65 15.42
CA THR A 155 9.44 -5.02 15.05
C THR A 155 8.91 -6.13 15.97
N GLN A 156 8.38 -5.83 17.15
CA GLN A 156 7.86 -6.87 18.04
C GLN A 156 6.46 -7.41 17.66
N ASN A 157 5.65 -6.66 16.91
CA ASN A 157 4.27 -7.07 16.63
C ASN A 157 4.05 -7.71 15.24
N ILE A 158 5.06 -7.76 14.38
CA ILE A 158 4.93 -8.30 13.01
C ILE A 158 5.45 -9.74 12.91
N HIS A 159 6.27 -10.19 13.86
CA HIS A 159 6.82 -11.55 13.84
C HIS A 159 5.79 -12.68 14.08
N ASP A 160 4.62 -12.36 14.61
CA ASP A 160 3.61 -13.38 14.97
C ASP A 160 2.57 -13.62 13.86
N GLY A 161 2.60 -12.88 12.75
CA GLY A 161 1.59 -12.94 11.69
C GLY A 161 2.08 -13.36 10.30
N VAL A 162 3.38 -13.48 10.07
CA VAL A 162 3.90 -13.94 8.77
C VAL A 162 4.23 -15.42 8.85
N PRO A 163 3.57 -16.30 8.07
CA PRO A 163 3.96 -17.71 8.01
C PRO A 163 5.41 -17.80 7.56
N ARG A 164 6.27 -18.39 8.41
CA ARG A 164 7.62 -18.77 7.99
C ARG A 164 7.45 -19.92 7.01
N GLY A 165 7.49 -19.59 5.70
CA GLY A 165 7.62 -20.60 4.67
C GLY A 165 8.88 -21.41 4.95
N GLY A 166 8.71 -22.73 5.12
CA GLY A 166 9.76 -23.73 5.17
C GLY A 166 10.39 -23.93 3.80
#